data_cba3684c45748369bb08a0ce7805dcd6
#
_entry.id   cba3684c45748369bb08a0ce7805dcd6
#
_cell.length_a   1.000
_cell.length_b   1.000
_cell.length_c   1.000
_cell.angle_alpha   90.00
_cell.angle_beta   90.00
_cell.angle_gamma   90.00
#
_symmetry.space_group_name_H-M   'P 1'
#
loop_
_entity.id
_entity.type
_entity.pdbx_description
1 polymer ?
#
loop_
_entity_poly.entity_id
_entity_poly.type
_entity_poly.pdbx_seq_one_letter_code
_entity_poly.pdbx_strand_id
1 'polypeptide(L)'
;LNSCIKITKNDLILGMEVDFLLIGQGLAGTVLSHRLIQDGHSVHLIDDGDPNSSSKIAAGLYNPVTGRNLVKTWLADILFEEIERFYHEMERLLDKDLVHSLGIYRPFVSYEEQNEWVAKSADPQFNAFIKQVFTQSRNKGVKDPFGGVLLKSTGYINTLELVNGYSEWLRERNLLTKAVLSEKDLVQTKDGNWQFKEILAKKIVFTNGIQARNNTFFNWIPFIPVKGEILTVKQDYYSSEIINRGVFRIDMGEGIGKVGSTYNNSEVNLCPTDAGKKEILDKLEQLIEKEVIAIKDHQVGIRPGIRDRKPVLGKHPSKDNVYLFGGFGAKGVSLVPYLSKQMVKLMVCGEEPHKEVNINRFFKYI
;
A
#
# COMPACT_ATOMS: atom_id res chain seq x y z
N LEU A 1 22.51 -52.66 -36.73
CA LEU A 1 22.83 -51.26 -36.99
C LEU A 1 22.10 -50.44 -35.90
N ASN A 2 22.75 -50.29 -34.73
CA ASN A 2 22.28 -49.45 -33.64
C ASN A 2 22.76 -48.01 -33.91
N SER A 3 21.86 -47.11 -34.25
CA SER A 3 22.12 -45.69 -34.21
C SER A 3 21.77 -45.15 -32.82
N CYS A 4 22.80 -44.96 -32.00
CA CYS A 4 22.70 -44.15 -30.78
C CYS A 4 22.36 -42.72 -31.12
N ILE A 5 21.13 -42.30 -30.88
CA ILE A 5 20.75 -40.90 -30.83
C ILE A 5 21.47 -40.29 -29.62
N LYS A 6 22.50 -39.48 -29.89
CA LYS A 6 23.11 -38.62 -28.84
C LYS A 6 22.06 -37.52 -28.53
N ILE A 7 21.37 -37.71 -27.43
CA ILE A 7 20.58 -36.63 -26.81
C ILE A 7 21.64 -35.63 -26.28
N THR A 8 21.80 -34.52 -26.97
CA THR A 8 22.62 -33.41 -26.53
C THR A 8 21.88 -32.69 -25.35
N LYS A 9 22.64 -32.37 -24.32
CA LYS A 9 22.20 -31.70 -23.08
C LYS A 9 21.58 -30.31 -23.30
N ASN A 10 21.07 -30.00 -24.47
CA ASN A 10 20.43 -28.77 -24.89
C ASN A 10 18.95 -28.99 -25.30
N ASP A 11 18.35 -30.12 -24.91
CA ASP A 11 16.90 -30.27 -25.07
C ASP A 11 16.22 -29.36 -24.04
N LEU A 12 15.85 -28.21 -24.57
CA LEU A 12 14.97 -27.18 -24.05
C LEU A 12 14.04 -27.72 -22.95
N ILE A 13 14.34 -27.37 -21.71
CA ILE A 13 13.28 -27.14 -20.74
C ILE A 13 12.48 -25.99 -21.38
N LEU A 14 11.28 -26.28 -21.90
CA LEU A 14 10.33 -25.29 -22.37
C LEU A 14 10.04 -24.37 -21.17
N GLY A 15 10.84 -23.31 -21.04
CA GLY A 15 10.70 -22.33 -20.00
C GLY A 15 9.40 -21.55 -20.21
N MET A 16 8.80 -21.11 -19.12
CA MET A 16 7.63 -20.23 -19.18
C MET A 16 8.05 -18.87 -19.74
N GLU A 17 7.48 -18.46 -20.88
CA GLU A 17 7.68 -17.12 -21.43
C GLU A 17 6.55 -16.19 -21.01
N VAL A 18 6.92 -15.00 -20.48
CA VAL A 18 5.97 -13.98 -20.03
C VAL A 18 6.36 -12.59 -20.51
N ASP A 19 5.37 -11.71 -20.67
CA ASP A 19 5.63 -10.30 -20.98
C ASP A 19 6.27 -9.59 -19.79
N PHE A 20 5.78 -9.88 -18.56
CA PHE A 20 6.19 -9.21 -17.34
C PHE A 20 6.49 -10.20 -16.21
N LEU A 21 7.66 -10.06 -15.59
CA LEU A 21 8.00 -10.69 -14.32
C LEU A 21 7.96 -9.61 -13.23
N LEU A 22 7.03 -9.75 -12.28
CA LEU A 22 6.91 -8.84 -11.15
C LEU A 22 7.60 -9.43 -9.92
N ILE A 23 8.40 -8.61 -9.25
CA ILE A 23 9.14 -9.00 -8.05
C ILE A 23 8.48 -8.35 -6.84
N GLY A 24 7.78 -9.14 -6.04
CA GLY A 24 6.96 -8.73 -4.90
C GLY A 24 5.45 -8.75 -5.19
N GLN A 25 4.70 -9.49 -4.37
CA GLN A 25 3.22 -9.62 -4.44
C GLN A 25 2.57 -8.93 -3.23
N GLY A 26 3.11 -7.78 -2.79
CA GLY A 26 2.41 -6.87 -1.91
C GLY A 26 1.29 -6.13 -2.66
N LEU A 27 0.73 -5.08 -2.06
CA LEU A 27 -0.34 -4.28 -2.67
C LEU A 27 0.01 -3.77 -4.07
N ALA A 28 1.24 -3.29 -4.27
CA ALA A 28 1.69 -2.78 -5.56
C ALA A 28 1.73 -3.87 -6.64
N GLY A 29 2.32 -5.03 -6.32
CA GLY A 29 2.37 -6.17 -7.23
C GLY A 29 0.99 -6.76 -7.53
N THR A 30 0.13 -6.86 -6.52
CA THR A 30 -1.27 -7.30 -6.66
C THR A 30 -2.02 -6.44 -7.67
N VAL A 31 -2.02 -5.12 -7.47
CA VAL A 31 -2.79 -4.21 -8.33
C VAL A 31 -2.20 -4.13 -9.74
N LEU A 32 -0.87 -4.03 -9.85
CA LEU A 32 -0.22 -3.90 -11.15
C LEU A 32 -0.36 -5.17 -12.00
N SER A 33 -0.15 -6.35 -11.40
CA SER A 33 -0.30 -7.62 -12.13
C SER A 33 -1.75 -7.84 -12.58
N HIS A 34 -2.72 -7.51 -11.74
CA HIS A 34 -4.14 -7.58 -12.13
C HIS A 34 -4.43 -6.71 -13.35
N ARG A 35 -3.96 -5.46 -13.38
CA ARG A 35 -4.11 -4.56 -14.53
C ARG A 35 -3.47 -5.12 -15.80
N LEU A 36 -2.26 -5.65 -15.70
CA LEU A 36 -1.57 -6.24 -16.85
C LEU A 36 -2.32 -7.45 -17.40
N ILE A 37 -2.84 -8.31 -16.53
CA ILE A 37 -3.65 -9.47 -16.93
C ILE A 37 -4.95 -9.02 -17.63
N GLN A 38 -5.62 -7.99 -17.09
CA GLN A 38 -6.82 -7.43 -17.73
C GLN A 38 -6.54 -6.85 -19.12
N ASP A 39 -5.36 -6.25 -19.31
CA ASP A 39 -4.93 -5.73 -20.61
C ASP A 39 -4.41 -6.83 -21.56
N GLY A 40 -4.52 -8.12 -21.19
CA GLY A 40 -4.19 -9.27 -22.02
C GLY A 40 -2.71 -9.66 -22.02
N HIS A 41 -1.91 -9.14 -21.09
CA HIS A 41 -0.50 -9.48 -20.97
C HIS A 41 -0.26 -10.71 -20.10
N SER A 42 0.73 -11.52 -20.50
CA SER A 42 1.20 -12.62 -19.67
C SER A 42 2.10 -12.11 -18.56
N VAL A 43 1.81 -12.57 -17.33
CA VAL A 43 2.56 -12.15 -16.13
C VAL A 43 2.97 -13.36 -15.30
N HIS A 44 4.08 -13.22 -14.60
CA HIS A 44 4.43 -14.11 -13.49
C HIS A 44 4.97 -13.28 -12.33
N LEU A 45 4.69 -13.72 -11.10
CA LEU A 45 5.14 -13.03 -9.89
C LEU A 45 6.10 -13.92 -9.10
N ILE A 46 7.06 -13.26 -8.45
CA ILE A 46 7.93 -13.89 -7.45
C ILE A 46 7.74 -13.15 -6.14
N ASP A 47 7.45 -13.88 -5.06
CA ASP A 47 7.28 -13.29 -3.72
C ASP A 47 7.79 -14.26 -2.65
N ASP A 48 8.39 -13.76 -1.59
CA ASP A 48 8.90 -14.56 -0.48
C ASP A 48 7.80 -15.02 0.48
N GLY A 49 6.65 -14.37 0.41
CA GLY A 49 5.49 -14.65 1.27
C GLY A 49 5.62 -14.07 2.68
N ASP A 50 6.45 -13.03 2.88
CA ASP A 50 6.66 -12.42 4.20
C ASP A 50 5.33 -12.03 4.86
N PRO A 51 5.01 -12.59 6.05
CA PRO A 51 3.79 -12.26 6.79
C PRO A 51 3.82 -10.83 7.34
N ASN A 52 5.02 -10.24 7.51
CA ASN A 52 5.22 -8.90 8.06
C ASN A 52 5.38 -7.83 6.97
N SER A 53 5.04 -8.15 5.73
CA SER A 53 5.04 -7.15 4.67
C SER A 53 4.12 -5.98 5.02
N SER A 54 4.53 -4.76 4.70
CA SER A 54 3.75 -3.55 5.02
C SER A 54 2.31 -3.59 4.50
N SER A 55 2.07 -4.31 3.41
CA SER A 55 0.73 -4.48 2.83
C SER A 55 -0.18 -5.37 3.68
N LYS A 56 0.36 -6.38 4.35
CA LYS A 56 -0.42 -7.29 5.22
C LYS A 56 -0.68 -6.68 6.60
N ILE A 57 0.25 -5.84 7.11
CA ILE A 57 0.13 -5.19 8.43
C ILE A 57 -0.73 -3.92 8.37
N ALA A 58 -0.79 -3.25 7.22
CA ALA A 58 -1.48 -1.98 7.07
C ALA A 58 -2.93 -2.02 7.57
N ALA A 59 -3.37 -0.91 8.18
CA ALA A 59 -4.78 -0.72 8.50
C ALA A 59 -5.66 -0.45 7.27
N GLY A 60 -5.04 -0.25 6.12
CA GLY A 60 -5.74 -0.07 4.86
C GLY A 60 -6.50 1.26 4.69
N LEU A 61 -6.31 2.22 5.58
CA LEU A 61 -7.04 3.49 5.59
C LEU A 61 -6.86 4.29 4.30
N TYR A 62 -7.97 4.82 3.80
CA TYR A 62 -7.98 5.87 2.79
C TYR A 62 -8.74 7.10 3.28
N ASN A 63 -8.15 8.28 3.09
CA ASN A 63 -8.67 9.55 3.58
C ASN A 63 -8.22 10.69 2.66
N PRO A 64 -9.16 11.49 2.09
CA PRO A 64 -8.85 12.58 1.19
C PRO A 64 -8.21 13.80 1.88
N VAL A 65 -8.38 13.93 3.19
CA VAL A 65 -7.82 15.05 3.97
C VAL A 65 -6.91 14.50 5.05
N THR A 66 -5.61 14.69 4.90
CA THR A 66 -4.60 14.05 5.75
C THR A 66 -3.52 15.01 6.23
N GLY A 67 -2.71 14.52 7.17
CA GLY A 67 -1.57 15.25 7.71
C GLY A 67 -1.92 16.16 8.87
N ARG A 68 -0.87 16.74 9.50
CA ARG A 68 -1.00 17.65 10.64
C ARG A 68 -1.71 18.95 10.26
N ASN A 69 -1.45 19.42 9.04
CA ASN A 69 -2.01 20.67 8.52
C ASN A 69 -3.33 20.46 7.74
N LEU A 70 -3.89 19.26 7.80
CA LEU A 70 -5.19 18.92 7.22
C LEU A 70 -5.32 19.40 5.75
N VAL A 71 -4.36 19.00 4.95
CA VAL A 71 -4.35 19.33 3.53
C VAL A 71 -5.06 18.25 2.70
N LYS A 72 -5.67 18.67 1.60
CA LYS A 72 -6.20 17.75 0.60
C LYS A 72 -5.08 16.85 0.07
N THR A 73 -5.33 15.56 0.03
CA THR A 73 -4.40 14.59 -0.54
C THR A 73 -4.15 14.93 -2.01
N TRP A 74 -2.91 14.81 -2.45
CA TRP A 74 -2.52 15.01 -3.85
C TRP A 74 -3.40 14.19 -4.79
N LEU A 75 -3.96 14.81 -5.82
CA LEU A 75 -4.90 14.22 -6.79
C LEU A 75 -6.14 13.55 -6.17
N ALA A 76 -6.60 14.00 -4.99
CA ALA A 76 -7.70 13.35 -4.28
C ALA A 76 -8.94 13.11 -5.16
N ASP A 77 -9.33 14.08 -5.99
CA ASP A 77 -10.54 13.98 -6.81
C ASP A 77 -10.50 12.77 -7.76
N ILE A 78 -9.33 12.48 -8.33
CA ILE A 78 -9.14 11.35 -9.26
C ILE A 78 -8.89 10.04 -8.50
N LEU A 79 -8.07 10.11 -7.43
CA LEU A 79 -7.68 8.91 -6.68
C LEU A 79 -8.86 8.22 -6.02
N PHE A 80 -9.79 9.00 -5.44
CA PHE A 80 -10.85 8.42 -4.62
C PHE A 80 -11.99 7.79 -5.45
N GLU A 81 -12.23 8.26 -6.67
CA GLU A 81 -13.07 7.57 -7.64
C GLU A 81 -12.49 6.21 -8.04
N GLU A 82 -11.17 6.17 -8.22
CA GLU A 82 -10.48 4.94 -8.62
C GLU A 82 -10.40 3.90 -7.49
N ILE A 83 -10.30 4.32 -6.23
CA ILE A 83 -10.30 3.43 -5.06
C ILE A 83 -11.55 2.55 -5.08
N GLU A 84 -12.73 3.15 -5.06
CA GLU A 84 -14.01 2.43 -4.99
C GLU A 84 -14.16 1.49 -6.18
N ARG A 85 -13.92 1.99 -7.40
CA ARG A 85 -14.06 1.20 -8.61
C ARG A 85 -13.14 -0.04 -8.61
N PHE A 86 -11.87 0.15 -8.29
CA PHE A 86 -10.88 -0.91 -8.35
C PHE A 86 -11.09 -1.97 -7.25
N TYR A 87 -11.27 -1.54 -6.00
CA TYR A 87 -11.37 -2.52 -4.92
C TYR A 87 -12.70 -3.28 -4.92
N HIS A 88 -13.80 -2.70 -5.37
CA HIS A 88 -15.04 -3.44 -5.62
C HIS A 88 -14.92 -4.44 -6.78
N GLU A 89 -14.08 -4.16 -7.76
CA GLU A 89 -13.73 -5.14 -8.78
C GLU A 89 -12.97 -6.32 -8.16
N MET A 90 -12.01 -6.04 -7.28
CA MET A 90 -11.25 -7.09 -6.58
C MET A 90 -12.13 -7.91 -5.62
N GLU A 91 -13.13 -7.32 -4.96
CA GLU A 91 -14.13 -8.05 -4.17
C GLU A 91 -14.84 -9.10 -5.00
N ARG A 92 -15.33 -8.71 -6.16
CA ARG A 92 -16.02 -9.63 -7.08
C ARG A 92 -15.10 -10.73 -7.61
N LEU A 93 -13.84 -10.39 -7.92
CA LEU A 93 -12.86 -11.35 -8.42
C LEU A 93 -12.51 -12.42 -7.37
N LEU A 94 -12.38 -12.01 -6.12
CA LEU A 94 -11.86 -12.84 -5.04
C LEU A 94 -12.95 -13.45 -4.15
N ASP A 95 -14.20 -13.01 -4.33
CA ASP A 95 -15.34 -13.34 -3.44
C ASP A 95 -15.00 -13.05 -1.97
N LYS A 96 -14.51 -11.82 -1.72
CA LYS A 96 -14.06 -11.35 -0.41
C LYS A 96 -14.66 -9.99 -0.09
N ASP A 97 -14.93 -9.73 1.18
CA ASP A 97 -15.33 -8.42 1.71
C ASP A 97 -14.06 -7.59 1.99
N LEU A 98 -13.76 -6.66 1.10
CA LEU A 98 -12.52 -5.89 1.13
C LEU A 98 -12.75 -4.41 1.44
N VAL A 99 -13.87 -3.85 0.98
CA VAL A 99 -14.12 -2.39 1.01
C VAL A 99 -15.04 -2.04 2.16
N HIS A 100 -14.50 -1.32 3.13
CA HIS A 100 -15.28 -0.81 4.26
C HIS A 100 -15.38 0.70 4.18
N SER A 101 -16.43 1.19 3.50
CA SER A 101 -16.72 2.62 3.32
C SER A 101 -17.31 3.21 4.59
N LEU A 102 -16.45 3.63 5.51
CA LEU A 102 -16.80 4.22 6.80
C LEU A 102 -16.42 5.70 6.81
N GLY A 103 -17.25 6.53 7.43
CA GLY A 103 -16.88 7.91 7.72
C GLY A 103 -15.66 7.97 8.65
N ILE A 104 -14.79 8.96 8.47
CA ILE A 104 -13.76 9.27 9.47
C ILE A 104 -14.21 10.46 10.28
N TYR A 105 -14.44 10.23 11.57
CA TYR A 105 -14.69 11.29 12.54
C TYR A 105 -13.38 11.75 13.18
N ARG A 106 -13.12 13.07 13.09
CA ARG A 106 -11.96 13.71 13.69
C ARG A 106 -12.42 14.71 14.74
N PRO A 107 -12.25 14.42 16.04
CA PRO A 107 -12.54 15.39 17.11
C PRO A 107 -11.64 16.62 17.01
N PHE A 108 -12.15 17.79 17.39
CA PHE A 108 -11.37 19.03 17.53
C PHE A 108 -10.72 19.10 18.91
N VAL A 109 -9.62 19.83 19.00
CA VAL A 109 -8.91 20.08 20.29
C VAL A 109 -9.10 21.49 20.79
N SER A 110 -9.64 22.40 19.97
CA SER A 110 -9.88 23.79 20.35
C SER A 110 -10.98 24.43 19.49
N TYR A 111 -11.46 25.58 19.92
CA TYR A 111 -12.38 26.41 19.15
C TYR A 111 -11.71 26.99 17.88
N GLU A 112 -10.41 27.24 17.87
CA GLU A 112 -9.68 27.70 16.71
C GLU A 112 -9.74 26.64 15.60
N GLU A 113 -9.48 25.37 15.92
CA GLU A 113 -9.58 24.28 14.96
C GLU A 113 -11.03 24.09 14.49
N GLN A 114 -12.00 24.21 15.37
CA GLN A 114 -13.44 24.17 15.02
C GLN A 114 -13.77 25.25 13.98
N ASN A 115 -13.37 26.52 14.24
CA ASN A 115 -13.61 27.63 13.33
C ASN A 115 -12.92 27.44 11.98
N GLU A 116 -11.68 26.90 11.98
CA GLU A 116 -10.96 26.58 10.74
C GLU A 116 -11.74 25.56 9.91
N TRP A 117 -12.29 24.52 10.53
CA TRP A 117 -13.07 23.51 9.83
C TRP A 117 -14.44 23.99 9.36
N VAL A 118 -15.08 24.88 10.11
CA VAL A 118 -16.30 25.56 9.64
C VAL A 118 -15.99 26.37 8.39
N ALA A 119 -14.91 27.14 8.34
CA ALA A 119 -14.49 27.86 7.15
C ALA A 119 -14.15 26.91 5.97
N LYS A 120 -13.39 25.83 6.21
CA LYS A 120 -13.07 24.82 5.20
C LYS A 120 -14.31 24.12 4.64
N SER A 121 -15.36 23.97 5.42
CA SER A 121 -16.61 23.35 4.94
C SER A 121 -17.31 24.15 3.85
N ALA A 122 -17.04 25.44 3.76
CA ALA A 122 -17.52 26.32 2.69
C ALA A 122 -16.57 26.38 1.48
N ASP A 123 -15.33 25.91 1.62
CA ASP A 123 -14.34 25.89 0.53
C ASP A 123 -14.65 24.73 -0.44
N PRO A 124 -14.85 25.01 -1.76
CA PRO A 124 -15.10 23.97 -2.76
C PRO A 124 -14.02 22.88 -2.82
N GLN A 125 -12.79 23.19 -2.46
CA GLN A 125 -11.69 22.21 -2.45
C GLN A 125 -11.87 21.12 -1.37
N PHE A 126 -12.56 21.43 -0.27
CA PHE A 126 -12.75 20.53 0.86
C PHE A 126 -14.19 20.03 1.02
N ASN A 127 -15.18 20.84 0.62
CA ASN A 127 -16.60 20.54 0.76
C ASN A 127 -16.96 19.15 0.19
N ALA A 128 -16.38 18.80 -0.97
CA ALA A 128 -16.58 17.48 -1.59
C ALA A 128 -16.25 16.30 -0.66
N PHE A 129 -15.38 16.50 0.35
CA PHE A 129 -14.91 15.46 1.28
C PHE A 129 -15.40 15.64 2.71
N ILE A 130 -16.11 16.72 3.01
CA ILE A 130 -16.72 16.96 4.33
C ILE A 130 -18.17 16.51 4.28
N LYS A 131 -18.57 15.61 5.20
CA LYS A 131 -19.95 15.22 5.38
C LYS A 131 -20.67 16.21 6.29
N GLN A 132 -20.04 16.52 7.43
CA GLN A 132 -20.61 17.43 8.41
C GLN A 132 -19.54 17.95 9.39
N VAL A 133 -19.69 19.20 9.83
CA VAL A 133 -18.95 19.78 10.96
C VAL A 133 -19.89 19.87 12.16
N PHE A 134 -19.43 19.40 13.31
CA PHE A 134 -20.15 19.44 14.57
C PHE A 134 -19.46 20.45 15.48
N THR A 135 -20.21 21.38 16.04
CA THR A 135 -19.71 22.43 16.95
C THR A 135 -19.89 22.06 18.43
N GLN A 136 -20.50 20.93 18.70
CA GLN A 136 -20.70 20.39 20.05
C GLN A 136 -20.32 18.91 20.05
N SER A 137 -20.01 18.38 21.23
CA SER A 137 -19.79 16.94 21.42
C SER A 137 -20.99 16.14 20.89
N ARG A 138 -20.70 15.10 20.13
CA ARG A 138 -21.74 14.25 19.54
C ARG A 138 -21.60 12.75 19.85
N ASN A 139 -20.37 12.28 20.03
CA ASN A 139 -20.08 10.85 20.15
C ASN A 139 -19.88 10.44 21.60
N LYS A 140 -20.84 9.67 22.17
CA LYS A 140 -20.62 9.04 23.46
C LYS A 140 -19.40 8.13 23.43
N GLY A 141 -18.46 8.35 24.34
CA GLY A 141 -17.23 7.58 24.45
C GLY A 141 -16.05 8.12 23.63
N VAL A 142 -16.25 9.21 22.85
CA VAL A 142 -15.15 9.97 22.23
C VAL A 142 -14.92 11.27 23.02
N LYS A 143 -13.68 11.61 23.26
CA LYS A 143 -13.32 12.90 23.88
C LYS A 143 -13.34 14.00 22.82
N ASP A 144 -14.51 14.59 22.59
CA ASP A 144 -14.75 15.62 21.58
C ASP A 144 -15.44 16.90 22.12
N PRO A 145 -14.92 17.54 23.20
CA PRO A 145 -15.60 18.67 23.85
C PRO A 145 -15.84 19.86 22.93
N PHE A 146 -15.06 20.01 21.87
CA PHE A 146 -15.17 21.05 20.84
C PHE A 146 -15.90 20.56 19.58
N GLY A 147 -16.59 19.39 19.63
CA GLY A 147 -17.12 18.76 18.44
C GLY A 147 -16.05 18.13 17.55
N GLY A 148 -16.32 18.05 16.24
CA GLY A 148 -15.44 17.42 15.30
C GLY A 148 -15.93 17.52 13.88
N VAL A 149 -15.15 17.01 12.93
CA VAL A 149 -15.54 16.88 11.51
C VAL A 149 -15.72 15.42 11.14
N LEU A 150 -16.82 15.13 10.46
CA LEU A 150 -17.07 13.87 9.80
C LEU A 150 -16.73 14.00 8.32
N LEU A 151 -15.76 13.24 7.88
CA LEU A 151 -15.33 13.16 6.49
C LEU A 151 -16.08 12.04 5.75
N LYS A 152 -16.29 12.22 4.44
CA LYS A 152 -16.83 11.23 3.50
C LYS A 152 -15.80 10.85 2.45
N SER A 153 -16.09 9.86 1.62
CA SER A 153 -15.14 9.23 0.71
C SER A 153 -13.91 8.71 1.47
N THR A 154 -14.18 8.08 2.59
CA THR A 154 -13.19 7.55 3.54
C THR A 154 -13.55 6.14 3.94
N GLY A 155 -12.58 5.42 4.47
CA GLY A 155 -12.77 4.05 4.94
C GLY A 155 -11.46 3.31 5.04
N TYR A 156 -11.54 1.98 4.97
CA TYR A 156 -10.35 1.15 4.84
C TYR A 156 -10.59 -0.02 3.88
N ILE A 157 -9.50 -0.51 3.34
CA ILE A 157 -9.45 -1.75 2.56
C ILE A 157 -8.82 -2.83 3.44
N ASN A 158 -9.43 -3.99 3.50
CA ASN A 158 -8.81 -5.15 4.14
C ASN A 158 -7.66 -5.66 3.26
N THR A 159 -6.51 -5.02 3.41
CA THR A 159 -5.32 -5.30 2.59
C THR A 159 -4.74 -6.69 2.83
N LEU A 160 -4.92 -7.25 4.03
CA LEU A 160 -4.50 -8.61 4.34
C LEU A 160 -5.29 -9.63 3.50
N GLU A 161 -6.62 -9.52 3.51
CA GLU A 161 -7.50 -10.39 2.72
C GLU A 161 -7.28 -10.20 1.21
N LEU A 162 -7.09 -8.95 0.76
CA LEU A 162 -6.79 -8.65 -0.63
C LEU A 162 -5.51 -9.36 -1.10
N VAL A 163 -4.40 -9.17 -0.36
CA VAL A 163 -3.08 -9.69 -0.76
C VAL A 163 -3.08 -11.22 -0.67
N ASN A 164 -3.66 -11.80 0.37
CA ASN A 164 -3.72 -13.25 0.53
C ASN A 164 -4.66 -13.89 -0.49
N GLY A 165 -5.88 -13.38 -0.65
CA GLY A 165 -6.84 -13.90 -1.62
C GLY A 165 -6.30 -13.83 -3.05
N TYR A 166 -5.65 -12.71 -3.42
CA TYR A 166 -5.04 -12.61 -4.73
C TYR A 166 -3.81 -13.53 -4.89
N SER A 167 -3.06 -13.78 -3.81
CA SER A 167 -1.98 -14.77 -3.81
C SER A 167 -2.50 -16.20 -4.09
N GLU A 168 -3.64 -16.56 -3.52
CA GLU A 168 -4.32 -17.83 -3.78
C GLU A 168 -4.79 -17.91 -5.23
N TRP A 169 -5.48 -16.86 -5.71
CA TRP A 169 -5.93 -16.75 -7.08
C TRP A 169 -4.81 -16.90 -8.11
N LEU A 170 -3.62 -16.32 -7.85
CA LEU A 170 -2.43 -16.46 -8.69
C LEU A 170 -1.85 -17.88 -8.65
N ARG A 171 -1.80 -18.51 -7.47
CA ARG A 171 -1.25 -19.88 -7.32
C ARG A 171 -2.09 -20.91 -8.05
N GLU A 172 -3.41 -20.81 -7.98
CA GLU A 172 -4.33 -21.70 -8.70
C GLU A 172 -4.12 -21.67 -10.22
N ARG A 173 -3.56 -20.54 -10.73
CA ARG A 173 -3.27 -20.31 -12.15
C ARG A 173 -1.81 -20.50 -12.51
N ASN A 174 -0.98 -20.96 -11.56
CA ASN A 174 0.48 -21.09 -11.72
C ASN A 174 1.18 -19.78 -12.12
N LEU A 175 0.68 -18.62 -11.64
CA LEU A 175 1.23 -17.29 -11.92
C LEU A 175 2.11 -16.75 -10.79
N LEU A 176 2.32 -17.49 -9.69
CA LEU A 176 3.10 -17.07 -8.53
C LEU A 176 4.09 -18.14 -8.11
N THR A 177 5.37 -17.77 -8.07
CA THR A 177 6.43 -18.58 -7.46
C THR A 177 6.79 -18.02 -6.09
N LYS A 178 6.69 -18.85 -5.05
CA LYS A 178 7.19 -18.49 -3.72
C LYS A 178 8.70 -18.68 -3.67
N ALA A 179 9.46 -17.58 -3.67
CA ALA A 179 10.91 -17.59 -3.57
C ALA A 179 11.45 -16.25 -3.06
N VAL A 180 12.55 -16.30 -2.33
CA VAL A 180 13.40 -15.13 -2.09
C VAL A 180 14.23 -14.91 -3.35
N LEU A 181 14.06 -13.77 -4.00
CA LEU A 181 14.82 -13.44 -5.21
C LEU A 181 16.16 -12.82 -4.82
N SER A 182 17.25 -13.41 -5.28
CA SER A 182 18.58 -12.78 -5.33
C SER A 182 18.79 -12.16 -6.72
N GLU A 183 19.40 -10.98 -6.78
CA GLU A 183 19.72 -10.34 -8.08
C GLU A 183 20.62 -11.21 -8.97
N LYS A 184 21.45 -12.06 -8.35
CA LYS A 184 22.30 -13.02 -9.07
C LYS A 184 21.51 -14.08 -9.84
N ASP A 185 20.24 -14.27 -9.45
CA ASP A 185 19.33 -15.20 -10.13
C ASP A 185 18.68 -14.58 -11.37
N LEU A 186 18.82 -13.25 -11.56
CA LEU A 186 18.32 -12.51 -12.73
C LEU A 186 19.44 -12.36 -13.76
N VAL A 187 19.29 -13.01 -14.89
CA VAL A 187 20.27 -12.97 -15.98
C VAL A 187 19.65 -12.31 -17.21
N GLN A 188 20.29 -11.27 -17.75
CA GLN A 188 19.86 -10.68 -19.00
C GLN A 188 20.36 -11.53 -20.19
N THR A 189 19.48 -11.93 -21.07
CA THR A 189 19.81 -12.67 -22.28
C THR A 189 20.39 -11.75 -23.35
N LYS A 190 20.98 -12.32 -24.41
CA LYS A 190 21.52 -11.55 -25.55
C LYS A 190 20.44 -10.74 -26.28
N ASP A 191 19.19 -11.23 -26.25
CA ASP A 191 18.04 -10.60 -26.90
C ASP A 191 17.38 -9.53 -26.00
N GLY A 192 18.00 -9.21 -24.84
CA GLY A 192 17.51 -8.18 -23.92
C GLY A 192 16.38 -8.61 -22.99
N ASN A 193 15.96 -9.88 -23.05
CA ASN A 193 15.00 -10.46 -22.12
C ASN A 193 15.68 -10.76 -20.76
N TRP A 194 14.88 -11.04 -19.74
CA TRP A 194 15.35 -11.39 -18.42
C TRP A 194 14.97 -12.81 -18.06
N GLN A 195 15.92 -13.59 -17.61
CA GLN A 195 15.73 -14.98 -17.19
C GLN A 195 15.84 -15.10 -15.67
N PHE A 196 14.86 -15.77 -15.07
CA PHE A 196 14.87 -16.25 -13.69
C PHE A 196 14.51 -17.74 -13.68
N LYS A 197 15.47 -18.59 -13.40
CA LYS A 197 15.32 -20.06 -13.51
C LYS A 197 14.77 -20.44 -14.90
N GLU A 198 13.60 -21.12 -14.92
CA GLU A 198 12.88 -21.51 -16.15
C GLU A 198 11.96 -20.41 -16.71
N ILE A 199 11.88 -19.25 -16.09
CA ILE A 199 11.02 -18.14 -16.53
C ILE A 199 11.83 -17.18 -17.40
N LEU A 200 11.36 -16.92 -18.61
CA LEU A 200 11.89 -15.91 -19.52
C LEU A 200 10.89 -14.75 -19.64
N ALA A 201 11.28 -13.55 -19.24
CA ALA A 201 10.43 -12.36 -19.22
C ALA A 201 10.97 -11.27 -20.15
N LYS A 202 10.09 -10.62 -20.91
CA LYS A 202 10.46 -9.46 -21.71
C LYS A 202 10.81 -8.25 -20.84
N LYS A 203 10.14 -8.08 -19.71
CA LYS A 203 10.33 -6.96 -18.76
C LYS A 203 10.26 -7.45 -17.33
N ILE A 204 11.08 -6.85 -16.46
CA ILE A 204 11.01 -7.07 -15.00
C ILE A 204 10.56 -5.79 -14.29
N VAL A 205 9.72 -5.97 -13.28
CA VAL A 205 9.14 -4.85 -12.52
C VAL A 205 9.32 -5.11 -11.03
N PHE A 206 10.05 -4.24 -10.36
CA PHE A 206 10.21 -4.31 -8.91
C PHE A 206 9.02 -3.66 -8.22
N THR A 207 8.26 -4.47 -7.48
CA THR A 207 7.09 -4.10 -6.68
C THR A 207 7.25 -4.52 -5.22
N ASN A 208 8.49 -4.84 -4.80
CA ASN A 208 8.88 -5.43 -3.54
C ASN A 208 9.07 -4.41 -2.39
N GLY A 209 8.38 -3.27 -2.48
CA GLY A 209 8.30 -2.28 -1.41
C GLY A 209 9.68 -1.77 -0.97
N ILE A 210 9.98 -1.88 0.33
CA ILE A 210 11.24 -1.37 0.89
C ILE A 210 12.46 -2.21 0.47
N GLN A 211 12.27 -3.45 0.05
CA GLN A 211 13.37 -4.31 -0.39
C GLN A 211 14.05 -3.77 -1.67
N ALA A 212 13.34 -2.97 -2.49
CA ALA A 212 13.92 -2.29 -3.65
C ALA A 212 15.12 -1.39 -3.28
N ARG A 213 15.20 -0.89 -2.05
CA ARG A 213 16.33 -0.12 -1.53
C ARG A 213 17.64 -0.90 -1.53
N ASN A 214 17.57 -2.21 -1.35
CA ASN A 214 18.73 -3.05 -1.11
C ASN A 214 19.28 -3.69 -2.39
N ASN A 215 18.60 -3.52 -3.54
CA ASN A 215 19.04 -4.08 -4.81
C ASN A 215 19.93 -3.11 -5.60
N THR A 216 20.79 -3.62 -6.46
CA THR A 216 21.74 -2.82 -7.25
C THR A 216 21.06 -2.02 -8.35
N PHE A 217 19.81 -2.38 -8.74
CA PHE A 217 19.05 -1.63 -9.73
C PHE A 217 18.53 -0.30 -9.20
N PHE A 218 18.10 -0.26 -7.93
CA PHE A 218 17.37 0.90 -7.38
C PHE A 218 17.88 1.42 -6.03
N ASN A 219 19.08 1.00 -5.57
CA ASN A 219 19.69 1.48 -4.33
C ASN A 219 20.00 2.99 -4.34
N TRP A 220 20.06 3.60 -5.51
CA TRP A 220 20.24 5.05 -5.70
C TRP A 220 18.97 5.86 -5.47
N ILE A 221 17.79 5.21 -5.40
CA ILE A 221 16.55 5.87 -5.03
C ILE A 221 16.59 6.22 -3.53
N PRO A 222 16.30 7.47 -3.14
CA PRO A 222 16.38 7.91 -1.74
C PRO A 222 15.21 7.40 -0.91
N PHE A 223 15.12 6.09 -0.72
CA PHE A 223 14.15 5.49 0.18
C PHE A 223 14.38 5.93 1.62
N ILE A 224 13.31 6.31 2.30
CA ILE A 224 13.26 6.57 3.73
C ILE A 224 12.26 5.60 4.35
N PRO A 225 12.71 4.45 4.87
CA PRO A 225 11.82 3.50 5.53
C PRO A 225 11.26 4.11 6.80
N VAL A 226 9.98 3.83 7.08
CA VAL A 226 9.30 4.30 8.28
C VAL A 226 8.62 3.14 8.98
N LYS A 227 9.07 2.83 10.18
CA LYS A 227 8.44 1.85 11.05
C LYS A 227 7.10 2.37 11.56
N GLY A 228 6.09 1.52 11.50
CA GLY A 228 4.78 1.78 12.06
C GLY A 228 4.28 0.59 12.85
N GLU A 229 3.86 0.86 14.07
CA GLU A 229 3.31 -0.14 14.97
C GLU A 229 1.80 0.02 15.10
N ILE A 230 1.07 -1.09 15.17
CA ILE A 230 -0.39 -1.15 15.26
C ILE A 230 -0.76 -2.14 16.36
N LEU A 231 -1.72 -1.77 17.19
CA LEU A 231 -2.29 -2.64 18.23
C LEU A 231 -3.67 -3.14 17.81
N THR A 232 -3.97 -4.37 18.17
CA THR A 232 -5.33 -4.89 18.27
C THR A 232 -5.71 -4.93 19.75
N VAL A 233 -6.76 -4.20 20.13
CA VAL A 233 -7.16 -4.04 21.53
C VAL A 233 -8.58 -4.57 21.76
N LYS A 234 -8.83 -5.10 22.96
CA LYS A 234 -10.18 -5.31 23.51
C LYS A 234 -10.59 -4.07 24.28
N GLN A 235 -11.72 -3.47 23.94
CA GLN A 235 -12.21 -2.23 24.55
C GLN A 235 -13.73 -2.20 24.45
N ASP A 236 -14.41 -1.88 25.53
CA ASP A 236 -15.89 -1.76 25.55
C ASP A 236 -16.34 -0.44 24.90
N TYR A 237 -16.04 -0.33 23.60
CA TYR A 237 -16.38 0.81 22.77
C TYR A 237 -16.73 0.35 21.35
N TYR A 238 -17.84 0.80 20.85
CA TYR A 238 -18.33 0.57 19.49
C TYR A 238 -18.50 1.88 18.73
N SER A 239 -18.13 1.90 17.45
CA SER A 239 -18.36 3.03 16.54
C SER A 239 -18.57 2.56 15.11
N SER A 240 -19.60 3.09 14.47
CA SER A 240 -19.81 2.92 13.03
C SER A 240 -18.89 3.80 12.17
N GLU A 241 -18.03 4.60 12.79
CA GLU A 241 -17.11 5.51 12.15
C GLU A 241 -15.67 5.21 12.62
N ILE A 242 -14.71 5.48 11.77
CA ILE A 242 -13.30 5.46 12.15
C ILE A 242 -13.01 6.72 12.95
N ILE A 243 -12.55 6.60 14.18
CA ILE A 243 -12.12 7.75 14.99
C ILE A 243 -10.64 7.99 14.71
N ASN A 244 -10.27 9.21 14.29
CA ASN A 244 -8.89 9.47 13.87
C ASN A 244 -8.37 10.84 14.31
N ARG A 245 -7.57 10.84 15.36
CA ARG A 245 -6.77 11.98 15.79
C ARG A 245 -5.53 11.53 16.57
N GLY A 246 -4.33 11.78 15.99
CA GLY A 246 -3.07 11.29 16.57
C GLY A 246 -2.84 9.80 16.36
N VAL A 247 -3.88 9.01 16.61
CA VAL A 247 -4.04 7.61 16.19
C VAL A 247 -5.39 7.43 15.54
N PHE A 248 -5.54 6.39 14.71
CA PHE A 248 -6.85 5.91 14.29
C PHE A 248 -7.34 4.81 15.22
N ARG A 249 -8.65 4.68 15.35
CA ARG A 249 -9.32 3.49 15.89
C ARG A 249 -10.38 3.02 14.91
N ILE A 250 -10.23 1.81 14.43
CA ILE A 250 -11.20 1.11 13.58
C ILE A 250 -11.91 0.09 14.46
N ASP A 251 -13.24 0.07 14.42
CA ASP A 251 -14.03 -1.00 15.04
C ASP A 251 -13.99 -2.25 14.16
N MET A 252 -13.61 -3.37 14.75
CA MET A 252 -13.54 -4.68 14.09
C MET A 252 -14.66 -5.61 14.56
N GLY A 253 -15.64 -5.09 15.32
CA GLY A 253 -16.71 -5.86 15.94
C GLY A 253 -16.32 -6.47 17.28
N GLU A 254 -17.31 -6.93 18.02
CA GLU A 254 -17.17 -7.64 19.31
C GLU A 254 -16.30 -6.92 20.37
N GLY A 255 -16.23 -5.59 20.30
CA GLY A 255 -15.37 -4.77 21.17
C GLY A 255 -13.88 -4.92 20.84
N ILE A 256 -13.53 -5.39 19.64
CA ILE A 256 -12.16 -5.39 19.15
C ILE A 256 -11.92 -4.11 18.36
N GLY A 257 -10.82 -3.44 18.63
CA GLY A 257 -10.38 -2.26 17.89
C GLY A 257 -8.98 -2.42 17.32
N LYS A 258 -8.79 -2.04 16.05
CA LYS A 258 -7.46 -1.86 15.46
C LYS A 258 -7.03 -0.40 15.65
N VAL A 259 -5.89 -0.18 16.29
CA VAL A 259 -5.44 1.15 16.75
C VAL A 259 -4.01 1.41 16.29
N GLY A 260 -3.75 2.58 15.77
CA GLY A 260 -2.41 2.96 15.31
C GLY A 260 -2.37 4.34 14.66
N SER A 261 -1.21 4.73 14.19
CA SER A 261 0.03 3.99 14.22
C SER A 261 1.17 4.89 14.67
N THR A 262 2.23 4.29 15.14
CA THR A 262 3.47 5.05 15.36
C THR A 262 4.11 5.47 14.03
N TYR A 263 5.06 6.39 14.13
CA TYR A 263 5.83 6.87 12.98
C TYR A 263 7.29 7.06 13.40
N ASN A 264 8.12 6.03 13.19
CA ASN A 264 9.52 6.04 13.58
C ASN A 264 10.42 5.77 12.36
N ASN A 265 11.37 6.64 12.09
CA ASN A 265 12.35 6.50 11.00
C ASN A 265 13.79 6.31 11.50
N SER A 266 14.02 6.34 12.80
CA SER A 266 15.35 6.15 13.40
C SER A 266 15.64 4.68 13.68
N GLU A 267 14.64 3.88 14.03
CA GLU A 267 14.78 2.46 14.31
C GLU A 267 13.90 1.66 13.34
N VAL A 268 14.54 1.07 12.34
CA VAL A 268 13.84 0.38 11.24
C VAL A 268 14.08 -1.12 11.33
N ASN A 269 13.33 -1.76 12.24
CA ASN A 269 13.28 -3.22 12.39
C ASN A 269 11.82 -3.68 12.53
N LEU A 270 11.58 -4.98 12.49
CA LEU A 270 10.25 -5.59 12.62
C LEU A 270 9.90 -6.00 14.06
N CYS A 271 10.66 -5.53 15.06
CA CYS A 271 10.37 -5.85 16.48
C CYS A 271 9.40 -4.81 17.05
N PRO A 272 8.26 -5.24 17.62
CA PRO A 272 7.40 -4.37 18.41
C PRO A 272 8.16 -3.76 19.60
N THR A 273 7.79 -2.54 20.00
CA THR A 273 8.45 -1.84 21.12
C THR A 273 7.48 -1.44 22.22
N ASP A 274 7.94 -1.47 23.49
CA ASP A 274 7.12 -0.96 24.59
C ASP A 274 6.87 0.54 24.46
N ALA A 275 7.82 1.29 23.91
CA ALA A 275 7.66 2.71 23.63
C ALA A 275 6.56 2.97 22.61
N GLY A 276 6.54 2.20 21.50
CA GLY A 276 5.49 2.31 20.48
C GLY A 276 4.11 1.91 21.00
N LYS A 277 4.06 0.83 21.79
CA LYS A 277 2.83 0.41 22.47
C LYS A 277 2.31 1.53 23.37
N LYS A 278 3.17 2.09 24.23
CA LYS A 278 2.82 3.18 25.13
C LYS A 278 2.33 4.41 24.37
N GLU A 279 3.04 4.82 23.32
CA GLU A 279 2.63 5.95 22.47
C GLU A 279 1.22 5.79 21.91
N ILE A 280 0.89 4.59 21.41
CA ILE A 280 -0.45 4.31 20.85
C ILE A 280 -1.52 4.36 21.95
N LEU A 281 -1.26 3.75 23.10
CA LEU A 281 -2.21 3.71 24.23
C LEU A 281 -2.44 5.11 24.81
N ASP A 282 -1.39 5.90 25.02
CA ASP A 282 -1.49 7.28 25.53
C ASP A 282 -2.36 8.15 24.60
N LYS A 283 -2.18 8.00 23.28
CA LYS A 283 -2.99 8.72 22.29
C LYS A 283 -4.43 8.20 22.19
N LEU A 284 -4.62 6.91 22.34
CA LEU A 284 -5.97 6.31 22.36
C LEU A 284 -6.75 6.78 23.59
N GLU A 285 -6.12 6.83 24.75
CA GLU A 285 -6.71 7.35 25.98
C GLU A 285 -7.15 8.82 25.85
N GLN A 286 -6.38 9.63 25.10
CA GLN A 286 -6.77 11.02 24.80
C GLN A 286 -7.96 11.13 23.82
N LEU A 287 -8.29 10.06 23.13
CA LEU A 287 -9.29 10.02 22.07
C LEU A 287 -10.59 9.34 22.50
N ILE A 288 -10.49 8.23 23.24
CA ILE A 288 -11.62 7.38 23.66
C ILE A 288 -11.71 7.38 25.19
N GLU A 289 -12.93 7.53 25.71
CA GLU A 289 -13.18 7.55 27.15
C GLU A 289 -13.01 6.18 27.82
N LYS A 290 -13.30 5.11 27.08
CA LYS A 290 -13.27 3.74 27.59
C LYS A 290 -11.83 3.21 27.63
N GLU A 291 -11.47 2.61 28.75
CA GLU A 291 -10.17 1.98 28.94
C GLU A 291 -9.98 0.74 28.07
N VAL A 292 -8.72 0.46 27.73
CA VAL A 292 -8.34 -0.79 27.05
C VAL A 292 -8.33 -1.92 28.08
N ILE A 293 -9.16 -2.95 27.83
CA ILE A 293 -9.28 -4.12 28.71
C ILE A 293 -8.08 -5.07 28.49
N ALA A 294 -7.66 -5.27 27.23
CA ALA A 294 -6.53 -6.12 26.88
C ALA A 294 -5.94 -5.76 25.51
N ILE A 295 -4.65 -5.99 25.37
CA ILE A 295 -3.97 -5.98 24.06
C ILE A 295 -3.98 -7.40 23.52
N LYS A 296 -4.54 -7.59 22.33
CA LYS A 296 -4.69 -8.89 21.68
C LYS A 296 -3.53 -9.18 20.72
N ASP A 297 -2.99 -8.12 20.08
CA ASP A 297 -1.90 -8.25 19.12
C ASP A 297 -1.11 -6.94 19.00
N HIS A 298 0.16 -7.04 18.63
CA HIS A 298 1.06 -5.91 18.41
C HIS A 298 1.92 -6.15 17.17
N GLN A 299 1.55 -5.53 16.08
CA GLN A 299 2.13 -5.72 14.76
C GLN A 299 3.02 -4.56 14.34
N VAL A 300 4.02 -4.87 13.49
CA VAL A 300 4.97 -3.89 12.94
C VAL A 300 5.05 -4.04 11.45
N GLY A 301 5.04 -2.91 10.74
CA GLY A 301 5.30 -2.86 9.31
C GLY A 301 6.26 -1.73 8.94
N ILE A 302 7.07 -1.94 7.89
CA ILE A 302 7.98 -0.92 7.39
C ILE A 302 7.43 -0.30 6.12
N ARG A 303 7.02 0.96 6.21
CA ARG A 303 6.49 1.72 5.06
C ARG A 303 7.62 2.09 4.11
N PRO A 304 7.51 1.82 2.81
CA PRO A 304 8.49 2.21 1.81
C PRO A 304 8.33 3.70 1.46
N GLY A 305 8.77 4.60 2.34
CA GLY A 305 8.75 6.03 2.08
C GLY A 305 9.88 6.47 1.14
N ILE A 306 9.67 7.58 0.44
CA ILE A 306 10.69 8.29 -0.36
C ILE A 306 10.92 9.66 0.26
N ARG A 307 12.13 10.20 0.10
CA ARG A 307 12.54 11.48 0.69
C ARG A 307 11.57 12.64 0.40
N ASP A 308 11.04 12.71 -0.81
CA ASP A 308 10.09 13.74 -1.25
C ASP A 308 8.61 13.37 -0.99
N ARG A 309 8.35 12.24 -0.34
CA ARG A 309 7.01 11.72 0.02
C ARG A 309 6.10 11.46 -1.19
N LYS A 310 6.67 11.28 -2.39
CA LYS A 310 5.96 10.89 -3.61
C LYS A 310 6.38 9.48 -4.03
N PRO A 311 5.49 8.64 -4.59
CA PRO A 311 5.86 7.35 -5.15
C PRO A 311 6.89 7.45 -6.29
N VAL A 312 7.44 6.32 -6.68
CA VAL A 312 8.40 6.23 -7.79
C VAL A 312 7.91 5.24 -8.82
N LEU A 313 7.72 5.72 -10.03
CA LEU A 313 7.32 4.95 -11.20
C LEU A 313 8.32 5.21 -12.33
N GLY A 314 8.84 4.17 -12.95
CA GLY A 314 9.66 4.42 -14.11
C GLY A 314 10.57 3.29 -14.55
N LYS A 315 11.18 3.49 -15.71
CA LYS A 315 12.19 2.64 -16.29
C LYS A 315 13.56 2.97 -15.70
N HIS A 316 14.40 1.96 -15.49
CA HIS A 316 15.80 2.15 -15.13
C HIS A 316 16.56 2.87 -16.28
N PRO A 317 17.40 3.88 -16.00
CA PRO A 317 18.01 4.70 -17.07
C PRO A 317 19.03 3.97 -17.94
N SER A 318 19.69 2.94 -17.40
CA SER A 318 20.79 2.22 -18.08
C SER A 318 20.59 0.70 -18.16
N LYS A 319 19.47 0.18 -17.67
CA LYS A 319 19.14 -1.25 -17.77
C LYS A 319 17.85 -1.38 -18.55
N ASP A 320 17.95 -2.04 -19.71
CA ASP A 320 16.78 -2.22 -20.55
C ASP A 320 15.76 -3.16 -19.92
N ASN A 321 14.49 -2.78 -20.06
CA ASN A 321 13.35 -3.57 -19.63
C ASN A 321 13.28 -3.81 -18.10
N VAL A 322 13.90 -2.92 -17.31
CA VAL A 322 13.85 -2.92 -15.84
C VAL A 322 13.05 -1.73 -15.34
N TYR A 323 12.09 -1.99 -14.47
CA TYR A 323 11.15 -0.98 -13.99
C TYR A 323 10.99 -1.02 -12.48
N LEU A 324 10.64 0.13 -11.88
CA LEU A 324 10.26 0.26 -10.48
C LEU A 324 8.84 0.81 -10.37
N PHE A 325 8.03 0.16 -9.54
CA PHE A 325 6.70 0.63 -9.12
C PHE A 325 6.60 0.53 -7.60
N GLY A 326 6.92 1.62 -6.90
CA GLY A 326 7.10 1.57 -5.46
C GLY A 326 7.12 2.91 -4.75
N GLY A 327 7.56 2.91 -3.49
CA GLY A 327 7.72 4.13 -2.71
C GLY A 327 6.40 4.74 -2.20
N PHE A 328 5.34 3.98 -2.04
CA PHE A 328 3.99 4.47 -1.72
C PHE A 328 3.83 4.93 -0.26
N GLY A 329 4.80 4.67 0.61
CA GLY A 329 4.77 5.08 2.01
C GLY A 329 3.53 4.57 2.74
N ALA A 330 2.80 5.48 3.38
CA ALA A 330 1.56 5.19 4.12
C ALA A 330 0.28 5.33 3.27
N LYS A 331 0.39 5.62 1.97
CA LYS A 331 -0.74 5.96 1.10
C LYS A 331 -0.97 4.96 -0.03
N GLY A 332 -0.43 3.74 0.08
CA GLY A 332 -0.51 2.71 -0.95
C GLY A 332 -1.94 2.45 -1.41
N VAL A 333 -2.87 2.28 -0.48
CA VAL A 333 -4.28 2.01 -0.78
C VAL A 333 -4.90 3.09 -1.69
N SER A 334 -4.59 4.37 -1.43
CA SER A 334 -5.14 5.46 -2.24
C SER A 334 -4.42 5.67 -3.58
N LEU A 335 -3.12 5.39 -3.64
CA LEU A 335 -2.28 5.77 -4.77
C LEU A 335 -2.14 4.67 -5.81
N VAL A 336 -2.02 3.41 -5.36
CA VAL A 336 -1.66 2.29 -6.22
C VAL A 336 -2.70 2.04 -7.33
N PRO A 337 -4.03 2.07 -7.08
CA PRO A 337 -5.00 1.82 -8.13
C PRO A 337 -4.91 2.77 -9.33
N TYR A 338 -4.75 4.05 -9.08
CA TYR A 338 -4.61 5.05 -10.15
C TYR A 338 -3.23 5.00 -10.82
N LEU A 339 -2.16 4.94 -10.01
CA LEU A 339 -0.80 4.98 -10.54
C LEU A 339 -0.41 3.70 -11.28
N SER A 340 -1.05 2.57 -11.00
CA SER A 340 -0.86 1.35 -11.79
C SER A 340 -1.26 1.52 -13.25
N LYS A 341 -2.30 2.31 -13.55
CA LYS A 341 -2.67 2.64 -14.94
C LYS A 341 -1.58 3.42 -15.66
N GLN A 342 -0.96 4.39 -14.97
CA GLN A 342 0.16 5.12 -15.56
C GLN A 342 1.38 4.22 -15.76
N MET A 343 1.61 3.29 -14.83
CA MET A 343 2.71 2.34 -14.96
C MET A 343 2.51 1.37 -16.14
N VAL A 344 1.28 0.87 -16.33
CA VAL A 344 0.94 0.04 -17.50
C VAL A 344 1.18 0.82 -18.80
N LYS A 345 0.67 2.05 -18.90
CA LYS A 345 0.87 2.91 -20.07
C LYS A 345 2.36 3.15 -20.38
N LEU A 346 3.16 3.41 -19.34
CA LEU A 346 4.61 3.54 -19.52
C LEU A 346 5.23 2.25 -20.05
N MET A 347 4.90 1.11 -19.48
CA MET A 347 5.51 -0.17 -19.86
C MET A 347 5.07 -0.68 -21.22
N VAL A 348 3.83 -0.40 -21.62
CA VAL A 348 3.23 -0.91 -22.85
C VAL A 348 3.37 0.08 -24.00
N CYS A 349 3.07 1.35 -23.75
CA CYS A 349 2.99 2.40 -24.78
C CYS A 349 4.16 3.39 -24.74
N GLY A 350 5.00 3.35 -23.69
CA GLY A 350 6.07 4.33 -23.51
C GLY A 350 5.59 5.73 -23.04
N GLU A 351 4.32 5.84 -22.59
CA GLU A 351 3.80 7.10 -22.06
C GLU A 351 4.39 7.39 -20.68
N GLU A 352 5.08 8.51 -20.52
CA GLU A 352 5.68 8.90 -19.25
C GLU A 352 4.64 9.19 -18.17
N PRO A 353 4.83 8.72 -16.93
CA PRO A 353 3.92 8.99 -15.83
C PRO A 353 4.01 10.45 -15.40
N HIS A 354 3.07 10.89 -14.56
CA HIS A 354 3.06 12.24 -14.01
C HIS A 354 4.43 12.64 -13.44
N LYS A 355 4.91 13.83 -13.77
CA LYS A 355 6.28 14.30 -13.45
C LYS A 355 6.67 14.15 -11.97
N GLU A 356 5.71 14.29 -11.04
CA GLU A 356 5.96 14.20 -9.60
C GLU A 356 6.22 12.77 -9.12
N VAL A 357 5.84 11.76 -9.88
CA VAL A 357 6.06 10.35 -9.54
C VAL A 357 7.06 9.66 -10.48
N ASN A 358 7.46 10.33 -11.56
CA ASN A 358 8.42 9.81 -12.51
C ASN A 358 9.79 9.61 -11.87
N ILE A 359 10.40 8.45 -12.09
CA ILE A 359 11.71 8.06 -11.56
C ILE A 359 12.84 9.01 -12.02
N ASN A 360 12.70 9.64 -13.20
CA ASN A 360 13.72 10.50 -13.79
C ASN A 360 14.11 11.69 -12.90
N ARG A 361 13.25 12.09 -11.95
CA ARG A 361 13.55 13.14 -10.96
C ARG A 361 14.71 12.78 -10.03
N PHE A 362 15.09 11.51 -10.00
CA PHE A 362 16.20 10.99 -9.19
C PHE A 362 17.46 10.64 -9.98
N PHE A 363 17.49 10.80 -11.32
CA PHE A 363 18.67 10.48 -12.14
C PHE A 363 19.94 11.22 -11.73
N LYS A 364 19.81 12.33 -11.03
CA LYS A 364 20.95 13.06 -10.46
C LYS A 364 21.69 12.31 -9.33
N TYR A 365 21.17 11.17 -8.87
CA TYR A 365 21.78 10.35 -7.82
C TYR A 365 22.48 9.09 -8.34
N ILE A 366 22.54 8.93 -9.66
CA ILE A 366 23.23 7.81 -10.34
C ILE A 366 24.70 8.16 -10.62
#